data_9f2ae1fa185968b791009abd89014bbc
#
_entry.id   9f2ae1fa185968b791009abd89014bbc
#
_cell.length_a   1.000
_cell.length_b   1.000
_cell.length_c   1.000
_cell.angle_alpha   90.00
_cell.angle_beta   90.00
_cell.angle_gamma   90.00
#
_symmetry.space_group_name_H-M   'P 1'
#
loop_
_entity.id
_entity.type
_entity.pdbx_description
1 polymer ?
#
loop_
_entity_poly.entity_id
_entity_poly.type
_entity_poly.pdbx_seq_one_letter_code
_entity_poly.pdbx_strand_id
1 'polypeptide(L)'
;MTDFRGVFPYLVSPVGIDGAVRTDVLAKLCDDLIGAGVHGLTPLGSTGEFAYLNAAQRMAVVQTTIEAAKGRVPVVAGVASTSTADAVAQAQAYQKLGANGILAILEAYFPLADAQVESYFRSIADAVDIPVVIYTNPQFQRSDLTLDVIARLAEHPRIGYIKDASTNTGRLLSIMNRCGDRLRVFSASAHIPAAVMLIGGLGWMAGPACIIPRQSVALYDLCQAGRWDEAMALQRRLWRINEAFARFNLAACIKAGLAIQGYDVGDPVPPQAALTAEARKIVEAALKELA
;
A
#
# COMPACT_ATOMS: atom_id res chain seq x y z
N MET A 1 4.24 -20.43 -4.69
CA MET A 1 4.28 -18.95 -4.53
C MET A 1 3.31 -18.56 -3.44
N THR A 2 3.69 -17.61 -2.58
CA THR A 2 2.76 -17.04 -1.57
C THR A 2 1.60 -16.37 -2.29
N ASP A 3 0.37 -16.72 -1.92
CA ASP A 3 -0.82 -16.13 -2.52
C ASP A 3 -1.27 -14.94 -1.68
N PHE A 4 -1.22 -13.72 -2.25
CA PHE A 4 -1.61 -12.50 -1.57
C PHE A 4 -3.09 -12.24 -1.77
N ARG A 5 -3.83 -12.04 -0.66
CA ARG A 5 -5.25 -11.67 -0.65
C ARG A 5 -5.62 -10.96 0.64
N GLY A 6 -6.68 -10.18 0.63
CA GLY A 6 -7.21 -9.53 1.82
C GLY A 6 -6.67 -8.14 2.06
N VAL A 7 -6.55 -7.76 3.31
CA VAL A 7 -6.22 -6.42 3.78
C VAL A 7 -4.73 -6.30 4.07
N PHE A 8 -4.06 -5.39 3.36
CA PHE A 8 -2.65 -5.06 3.53
C PHE A 8 -2.50 -3.58 3.89
N PRO A 9 -2.41 -3.22 5.17
CA PRO A 9 -2.14 -1.85 5.57
C PRO A 9 -0.86 -1.30 4.95
N TYR A 10 -0.93 -0.10 4.35
CA TYR A 10 0.26 0.66 3.99
C TYR A 10 0.79 1.33 5.25
N LEU A 11 1.88 0.78 5.79
CA LEU A 11 2.47 1.24 7.03
C LEU A 11 3.01 2.67 6.89
N VAL A 12 2.88 3.48 7.94
CA VAL A 12 3.66 4.70 8.08
C VAL A 12 5.09 4.34 8.44
N SER A 13 6.03 5.26 8.19
CA SER A 13 7.40 5.17 8.69
C SER A 13 7.55 6.11 9.89
N PRO A 14 7.58 5.58 11.12
CA PRO A 14 7.80 6.40 12.31
C PRO A 14 9.25 6.91 12.32
N VAL A 15 9.45 8.19 12.04
CA VAL A 15 10.77 8.83 12.05
C VAL A 15 10.78 9.93 13.10
N GLY A 16 11.77 9.88 13.99
CA GLY A 16 11.97 10.89 15.02
C GLY A 16 12.52 12.22 14.43
N ILE A 17 12.51 13.26 15.24
CA ILE A 17 13.06 14.58 14.88
C ILE A 17 14.58 14.52 14.63
N ASP A 18 15.24 13.52 15.18
CA ASP A 18 16.66 13.19 14.96
C ASP A 18 16.91 12.43 13.65
N GLY A 19 15.86 12.11 12.90
CA GLY A 19 15.91 11.33 11.68
C GLY A 19 16.02 9.82 11.89
N ALA A 20 16.04 9.32 13.12
CA ALA A 20 16.06 7.89 13.38
C ALA A 20 14.67 7.25 13.19
N VAL A 21 14.63 6.03 12.65
CA VAL A 21 13.39 5.24 12.60
C VAL A 21 13.10 4.71 14.00
N ARG A 22 11.91 4.96 14.52
CA ARG A 22 11.40 4.43 15.78
C ARG A 22 10.95 2.99 15.59
N THR A 23 11.90 2.08 15.63
CA THR A 23 11.69 0.67 15.31
C THR A 23 10.78 -0.04 16.31
N ASP A 24 10.83 0.35 17.58
CA ASP A 24 9.94 -0.13 18.64
C ASP A 24 8.46 0.21 18.38
N VAL A 25 8.19 1.46 17.97
CA VAL A 25 6.84 1.93 17.62
C VAL A 25 6.33 1.21 16.38
N LEU A 26 7.18 1.04 15.35
CA LEU A 26 6.81 0.33 14.13
C LEU A 26 6.55 -1.15 14.42
N ALA A 27 7.39 -1.80 15.21
CA ALA A 27 7.22 -3.20 15.59
C ALA A 27 5.91 -3.41 16.36
N LYS A 28 5.61 -2.53 17.33
CA LYS A 28 4.35 -2.55 18.04
C LYS A 28 3.15 -2.38 17.11
N LEU A 29 3.19 -1.41 16.20
CA LEU A 29 2.13 -1.20 15.20
C LEU A 29 1.92 -2.45 14.35
N CYS A 30 2.99 -3.08 13.86
CA CYS A 30 2.89 -4.31 13.08
C CYS A 30 2.22 -5.44 13.88
N ASP A 31 2.60 -5.61 15.15
CA ASP A 31 2.06 -6.65 16.03
C ASP A 31 0.56 -6.44 16.29
N ASP A 32 0.15 -5.20 16.59
CA ASP A 32 -1.25 -4.84 16.81
C ASP A 32 -2.10 -5.01 15.54
N LEU A 33 -1.57 -4.66 14.37
CA LEU A 33 -2.25 -4.88 13.08
C LEU A 33 -2.45 -6.36 12.80
N ILE A 34 -1.44 -7.18 13.01
CA ILE A 34 -1.53 -8.65 12.89
C ILE A 34 -2.55 -9.21 13.89
N GLY A 35 -2.51 -8.73 15.14
CA GLY A 35 -3.50 -9.09 16.18
C GLY A 35 -4.93 -8.66 15.84
N ALA A 36 -5.10 -7.66 14.99
CA ALA A 36 -6.40 -7.24 14.45
C ALA A 36 -6.88 -8.09 13.26
N GLY A 37 -6.05 -9.04 12.78
CA GLY A 37 -6.40 -9.98 11.73
C GLY A 37 -6.09 -9.54 10.31
N VAL A 38 -5.21 -8.53 10.10
CA VAL A 38 -4.82 -8.14 8.73
C VAL A 38 -4.08 -9.28 8.02
N HIS A 39 -4.17 -9.32 6.71
CA HIS A 39 -3.71 -10.44 5.89
C HIS A 39 -2.27 -10.29 5.40
N GLY A 40 -1.69 -9.11 5.55
CA GLY A 40 -0.30 -8.81 5.21
C GLY A 40 0.09 -7.41 5.63
N LEU A 41 1.34 -7.05 5.46
CA LEU A 41 1.89 -5.72 5.77
C LEU A 41 2.62 -5.15 4.56
N THR A 42 2.45 -3.85 4.31
CA THR A 42 3.12 -3.17 3.20
C THR A 42 3.89 -1.95 3.71
N PRO A 43 5.16 -2.11 4.10
CA PRO A 43 6.06 -0.98 4.37
C PRO A 43 6.43 -0.28 3.07
N LEU A 44 6.82 1.00 3.16
CA LEU A 44 7.34 1.81 2.05
C LEU A 44 6.37 1.97 0.87
N GLY A 45 5.06 1.91 1.11
CA GLY A 45 4.08 2.45 0.18
C GLY A 45 4.04 3.99 0.25
N SER A 46 3.15 4.64 -0.52
CA SER A 46 3.01 6.11 -0.50
C SER A 46 2.73 6.67 0.91
N THR A 47 1.91 5.97 1.71
CA THR A 47 1.66 6.33 3.12
C THR A 47 2.92 6.21 3.99
N GLY A 48 3.85 5.33 3.60
CA GLY A 48 5.14 5.11 4.27
C GLY A 48 6.22 6.13 3.90
N GLU A 49 5.88 7.16 3.11
CA GLU A 49 6.76 8.29 2.81
C GLU A 49 8.08 7.90 2.14
N PHE A 50 8.09 6.80 1.37
CA PHE A 50 9.31 6.23 0.79
C PHE A 50 10.18 7.26 0.06
N ALA A 51 9.56 8.24 -0.62
CA ALA A 51 10.26 9.26 -1.41
C ALA A 51 11.10 10.22 -0.56
N TYR A 52 10.84 10.32 0.74
CA TYR A 52 11.51 11.22 1.68
C TYR A 52 12.47 10.51 2.63
N LEU A 53 12.57 9.19 2.55
CA LEU A 53 13.45 8.38 3.36
C LEU A 53 14.78 8.12 2.65
N ASN A 54 15.89 8.21 3.38
CA ASN A 54 17.18 7.75 2.88
C ASN A 54 17.27 6.21 2.85
N ALA A 55 18.31 5.66 2.24
CA ALA A 55 18.48 4.22 2.09
C ALA A 55 18.52 3.47 3.44
N ALA A 56 19.21 4.02 4.44
CA ALA A 56 19.31 3.40 5.77
C ALA A 56 17.94 3.36 6.47
N GLN A 57 17.16 4.44 6.40
CA GLN A 57 15.81 4.50 6.95
C GLN A 57 14.89 3.48 6.26
N ARG A 58 14.92 3.39 4.92
CA ARG A 58 14.14 2.40 4.16
C ARG A 58 14.49 0.97 4.59
N MET A 59 15.79 0.67 4.70
CA MET A 59 16.24 -0.65 5.19
C MET A 59 15.74 -0.95 6.60
N ALA A 60 15.85 0.01 7.53
CA ALA A 60 15.39 -0.15 8.90
C ALA A 60 13.87 -0.42 8.98
N VAL A 61 13.07 0.31 8.18
CA VAL A 61 11.60 0.12 8.12
C VAL A 61 11.24 -1.28 7.62
N VAL A 62 11.87 -1.74 6.53
CA VAL A 62 11.59 -3.08 5.97
C VAL A 62 12.05 -4.18 6.93
N GLN A 63 13.25 -4.08 7.46
CA GLN A 63 13.80 -5.05 8.40
C GLN A 63 12.91 -5.17 9.65
N THR A 64 12.58 -4.04 10.28
CA THR A 64 11.70 -4.03 11.46
C THR A 64 10.34 -4.66 11.17
N THR A 65 9.76 -4.37 9.99
CA THR A 65 8.46 -4.94 9.61
C THR A 65 8.54 -6.47 9.45
N ILE A 66 9.60 -6.98 8.81
CA ILE A 66 9.81 -8.43 8.63
C ILE A 66 10.04 -9.12 9.98
N GLU A 67 10.90 -8.55 10.83
CA GLU A 67 11.19 -9.08 12.17
C GLU A 67 9.94 -9.08 13.06
N ALA A 68 9.11 -8.04 13.00
CA ALA A 68 7.85 -7.96 13.73
C ALA A 68 6.80 -8.95 13.18
N ALA A 69 6.73 -9.14 11.87
CA ALA A 69 5.79 -10.07 11.25
C ALA A 69 6.07 -11.53 11.66
N LYS A 70 7.31 -11.93 11.85
CA LYS A 70 7.74 -13.29 12.26
C LYS A 70 7.09 -14.41 11.43
N GLY A 71 6.85 -14.15 10.14
CA GLY A 71 6.19 -15.11 9.24
C GLY A 71 4.70 -15.32 9.49
N ARG A 72 4.07 -14.59 10.41
CA ARG A 72 2.62 -14.70 10.70
C ARG A 72 1.76 -14.21 9.53
N VAL A 73 2.21 -13.19 8.84
CA VAL A 73 1.61 -12.65 7.63
C VAL A 73 2.68 -12.27 6.61
N PRO A 74 2.39 -12.26 5.30
CA PRO A 74 3.35 -11.82 4.29
C PRO A 74 3.67 -10.33 4.41
N VAL A 75 4.94 -9.99 4.11
CA VAL A 75 5.41 -8.62 3.98
C VAL A 75 5.69 -8.33 2.51
N VAL A 76 4.99 -7.34 1.95
CA VAL A 76 5.16 -6.86 0.58
C VAL A 76 5.80 -5.49 0.62
N ALA A 77 7.11 -5.42 0.40
CA ALA A 77 7.89 -4.19 0.59
C ALA A 77 7.85 -3.28 -0.65
N GLY A 78 7.63 -1.99 -0.43
CA GLY A 78 7.66 -0.97 -1.49
C GLY A 78 9.06 -0.71 -1.99
N VAL A 79 9.23 -0.75 -3.31
CA VAL A 79 10.44 -0.39 -4.04
C VAL A 79 10.12 0.76 -4.97
N ALA A 80 10.85 1.85 -4.85
CA ALA A 80 10.66 3.02 -5.68
C ALA A 80 11.98 3.76 -5.91
N SER A 81 12.23 4.12 -7.16
CA SER A 81 13.36 4.98 -7.54
C SER A 81 13.13 5.57 -8.92
N THR A 82 13.78 6.71 -9.17
CA THR A 82 13.94 7.28 -10.51
C THR A 82 14.99 6.51 -11.34
N SER A 83 15.80 5.68 -10.70
CA SER A 83 16.84 4.84 -11.33
C SER A 83 16.44 3.37 -11.29
N THR A 84 16.41 2.72 -12.46
CA THR A 84 16.17 1.26 -12.55
C THR A 84 17.18 0.47 -11.75
N ALA A 85 18.47 0.83 -11.80
CA ALA A 85 19.52 0.13 -11.07
C ALA A 85 19.32 0.20 -9.55
N ASP A 86 18.92 1.36 -9.02
CA ASP A 86 18.63 1.49 -7.58
C ASP A 86 17.37 0.74 -7.19
N ALA A 87 16.31 0.76 -8.01
CA ALA A 87 15.09 -0.03 -7.76
C ALA A 87 15.38 -1.53 -7.71
N VAL A 88 16.21 -2.03 -8.62
CA VAL A 88 16.68 -3.43 -8.63
C VAL A 88 17.46 -3.75 -7.36
N ALA A 89 18.39 -2.89 -6.97
CA ALA A 89 19.19 -3.09 -5.75
C ALA A 89 18.30 -3.11 -4.49
N GLN A 90 17.30 -2.23 -4.40
CA GLN A 90 16.32 -2.24 -3.31
C GLN A 90 15.54 -3.57 -3.27
N ALA A 91 15.01 -4.03 -4.42
CA ALA A 91 14.24 -5.26 -4.51
C ALA A 91 15.05 -6.48 -4.05
N GLN A 92 16.29 -6.60 -4.50
CA GLN A 92 17.22 -7.67 -4.09
C GLN A 92 17.54 -7.61 -2.60
N ALA A 93 17.78 -6.40 -2.07
CA ALA A 93 18.06 -6.21 -0.64
C ALA A 93 16.86 -6.63 0.22
N TYR A 94 15.65 -6.25 -0.16
CA TYR A 94 14.43 -6.61 0.58
C TYR A 94 14.09 -8.10 0.48
N GLN A 95 14.30 -8.72 -0.69
CA GLN A 95 14.20 -10.19 -0.79
C GLN A 95 15.20 -10.88 0.13
N LYS A 96 16.44 -10.39 0.18
CA LYS A 96 17.48 -10.96 1.07
C LYS A 96 17.15 -10.81 2.56
N LEU A 97 16.44 -9.76 2.94
CA LEU A 97 15.92 -9.59 4.31
C LEU A 97 14.75 -10.54 4.63
N GLY A 98 14.12 -11.16 3.62
CA GLY A 98 13.00 -12.08 3.81
C GLY A 98 11.64 -11.50 3.48
N ALA A 99 11.55 -10.43 2.70
CA ALA A 99 10.28 -9.96 2.14
C ALA A 99 9.62 -11.07 1.32
N ASN A 100 8.30 -11.17 1.40
CA ASN A 100 7.52 -12.19 0.69
C ASN A 100 7.07 -11.72 -0.70
N GLY A 101 7.17 -10.42 -0.97
CA GLY A 101 6.89 -9.81 -2.26
C GLY A 101 7.39 -8.38 -2.34
N ILE A 102 7.42 -7.86 -3.56
CA ILE A 102 7.81 -6.49 -3.89
C ILE A 102 6.59 -5.73 -4.40
N LEU A 103 6.35 -4.53 -3.88
CA LEU A 103 5.45 -3.55 -4.47
C LEU A 103 6.30 -2.60 -5.31
N ALA A 104 6.32 -2.79 -6.62
CA ALA A 104 7.11 -1.98 -7.53
C ALA A 104 6.39 -0.68 -7.90
N ILE A 105 7.03 0.45 -7.62
CA ILE A 105 6.52 1.81 -7.83
C ILE A 105 7.48 2.52 -8.77
N LEU A 106 6.96 3.08 -9.87
CA LEU A 106 7.75 3.90 -10.76
C LEU A 106 7.74 5.35 -10.27
N GLU A 107 8.92 5.89 -9.98
CA GLU A 107 9.12 7.33 -9.86
C GLU A 107 9.68 7.85 -11.20
N ALA A 108 9.01 8.83 -11.81
CA ALA A 108 9.47 9.42 -13.06
C ALA A 108 9.49 10.94 -12.93
N TYR A 109 10.68 11.52 -12.92
CA TYR A 109 10.82 12.97 -12.97
C TYR A 109 10.44 13.52 -14.35
N PHE A 110 10.87 12.84 -15.41
CA PHE A 110 10.45 13.08 -16.79
C PHE A 110 9.41 12.04 -17.22
N PRO A 111 8.46 12.40 -18.10
CA PRO A 111 7.60 11.42 -18.75
C PRO A 111 8.42 10.36 -19.51
N LEU A 112 8.03 9.10 -19.38
CA LEU A 112 8.66 7.97 -20.03
C LEU A 112 7.72 7.35 -21.08
N ALA A 113 8.29 6.82 -22.16
CA ALA A 113 7.53 6.04 -23.12
C ALA A 113 7.20 4.65 -22.55
N ASP A 114 6.15 4.02 -23.09
CA ASP A 114 5.66 2.70 -22.67
C ASP A 114 6.77 1.63 -22.58
N ALA A 115 7.69 1.60 -23.55
CA ALA A 115 8.81 0.65 -23.53
C ALA A 115 9.77 0.86 -22.34
N GLN A 116 9.97 2.12 -21.93
CA GLN A 116 10.81 2.45 -20.78
C GLN A 116 10.12 2.10 -19.48
N VAL A 117 8.81 2.37 -19.38
CA VAL A 117 7.97 1.97 -18.23
C VAL A 117 7.98 0.44 -18.10
N GLU A 118 7.74 -0.29 -19.18
CA GLU A 118 7.79 -1.76 -19.19
C GLU A 118 9.14 -2.30 -18.75
N SER A 119 10.23 -1.75 -19.30
CA SER A 119 11.60 -2.15 -18.99
C SER A 119 11.91 -1.98 -17.49
N TYR A 120 11.47 -0.89 -16.86
CA TYR A 120 11.66 -0.66 -15.43
C TYR A 120 11.05 -1.78 -14.58
N PHE A 121 9.77 -2.12 -14.81
CA PHE A 121 9.10 -3.17 -14.04
C PHE A 121 9.64 -4.56 -14.32
N ARG A 122 9.99 -4.87 -15.56
CA ARG A 122 10.63 -6.14 -15.94
C ARG A 122 11.99 -6.30 -15.24
N SER A 123 12.82 -5.25 -15.23
CA SER A 123 14.13 -5.30 -14.57
C SER A 123 14.03 -5.61 -13.08
N ILE A 124 13.02 -5.08 -12.39
CA ILE A 124 12.77 -5.42 -11.00
C ILE A 124 12.33 -6.89 -10.87
N ALA A 125 11.41 -7.33 -11.71
CA ALA A 125 10.87 -8.69 -11.66
C ALA A 125 11.90 -9.76 -12.04
N ASP A 126 12.80 -9.47 -12.98
CA ASP A 126 13.90 -10.35 -13.37
C ASP A 126 14.96 -10.52 -12.25
N ALA A 127 15.07 -9.51 -11.38
CA ALA A 127 16.10 -9.45 -10.34
C ALA A 127 15.72 -10.17 -9.03
N VAL A 128 14.49 -10.66 -8.89
CA VAL A 128 13.98 -11.30 -7.67
C VAL A 128 13.27 -12.62 -7.97
N ASP A 129 13.18 -13.49 -6.95
CA ASP A 129 12.49 -14.78 -7.03
C ASP A 129 11.09 -14.77 -6.38
N ILE A 130 10.71 -13.66 -5.78
CA ILE A 130 9.45 -13.45 -5.08
C ILE A 130 8.44 -12.70 -5.96
N PRO A 131 7.12 -12.80 -5.70
CA PRO A 131 6.10 -12.11 -6.47
C PRO A 131 6.26 -10.59 -6.47
N VAL A 132 5.95 -9.99 -7.62
CA VAL A 132 5.93 -8.53 -7.79
C VAL A 132 4.50 -8.06 -7.99
N VAL A 133 4.12 -7.08 -7.18
CA VAL A 133 2.90 -6.29 -7.32
C VAL A 133 3.27 -5.01 -8.05
N ILE A 134 2.83 -4.81 -9.27
CA ILE A 134 3.02 -3.53 -9.95
C ILE A 134 2.02 -2.50 -9.42
N TYR A 135 2.49 -1.26 -9.23
CA TYR A 135 1.65 -0.19 -8.70
C TYR A 135 1.53 0.96 -9.68
N THR A 136 0.32 1.40 -9.90
CA THR A 136 0.03 2.60 -10.68
C THR A 136 -0.82 3.58 -9.90
N ASN A 137 -0.42 4.86 -9.96
CA ASN A 137 -1.16 6.00 -9.41
C ASN A 137 -0.99 7.21 -10.35
N PRO A 138 -1.89 7.39 -11.31
CA PRO A 138 -1.78 8.46 -12.29
C PRO A 138 -1.75 9.88 -11.70
N GLN A 139 -2.21 10.05 -10.44
CA GLN A 139 -2.16 11.35 -9.77
C GLN A 139 -0.76 11.72 -9.26
N PHE A 140 0.09 10.72 -8.98
CA PHE A 140 1.42 10.94 -8.40
C PHE A 140 2.55 10.63 -9.38
N GLN A 141 2.28 9.79 -10.36
CA GLN A 141 3.26 9.35 -11.36
C GLN A 141 3.11 10.17 -12.65
N ARG A 142 4.22 10.64 -13.21
CA ARG A 142 4.24 11.34 -14.50
C ARG A 142 4.10 10.39 -15.69
N SER A 143 4.30 9.10 -15.46
CA SER A 143 4.20 8.04 -16.48
C SER A 143 3.30 6.93 -15.94
N ASP A 144 2.11 6.81 -16.51
CA ASP A 144 1.15 5.78 -16.13
C ASP A 144 1.49 4.43 -16.76
N LEU A 145 0.99 3.37 -16.16
CA LEU A 145 0.94 2.03 -16.76
C LEU A 145 -0.26 1.97 -17.71
N THR A 146 -0.04 2.08 -19.01
CA THR A 146 -1.12 1.88 -19.99
C THR A 146 -1.66 0.44 -19.93
N LEU A 147 -2.89 0.22 -20.40
CA LEU A 147 -3.47 -1.14 -20.41
C LEU A 147 -2.63 -2.11 -21.25
N ASP A 148 -1.96 -1.63 -22.29
CA ASP A 148 -1.11 -2.44 -23.15
C ASP A 148 0.20 -2.81 -22.44
N VAL A 149 0.80 -1.88 -21.69
CA VAL A 149 1.97 -2.16 -20.85
C VAL A 149 1.61 -3.16 -19.75
N ILE A 150 0.48 -2.97 -19.08
CA ILE A 150 -0.01 -3.90 -18.03
C ILE A 150 -0.18 -5.31 -18.62
N ALA A 151 -0.79 -5.45 -19.79
CA ALA A 151 -1.00 -6.75 -20.42
C ALA A 151 0.33 -7.45 -20.76
N ARG A 152 1.32 -6.72 -21.28
CA ARG A 152 2.65 -7.28 -21.55
C ARG A 152 3.43 -7.62 -20.26
N LEU A 153 3.30 -6.82 -19.22
CA LEU A 153 3.89 -7.11 -17.90
C LEU A 153 3.26 -8.36 -17.25
N ALA A 154 1.97 -8.58 -17.45
CA ALA A 154 1.27 -9.77 -16.95
C ALA A 154 1.74 -11.09 -17.58
N GLU A 155 2.52 -11.05 -18.63
CA GLU A 155 3.18 -12.24 -19.22
C GLU A 155 4.41 -12.69 -18.42
N HIS A 156 4.93 -11.81 -17.56
CA HIS A 156 6.10 -12.13 -16.76
C HIS A 156 5.72 -13.00 -15.53
N PRO A 157 6.40 -14.16 -15.32
CA PRO A 157 5.96 -15.14 -14.29
C PRO A 157 6.02 -14.63 -12.85
N ARG A 158 6.79 -13.57 -12.57
CA ARG A 158 6.87 -12.96 -11.22
C ARG A 158 5.86 -11.82 -11.03
N ILE A 159 5.31 -11.24 -12.10
CA ILE A 159 4.33 -10.14 -12.03
C ILE A 159 2.92 -10.75 -11.98
N GLY A 160 2.46 -11.08 -10.78
CA GLY A 160 1.16 -11.73 -10.57
C GLY A 160 0.07 -10.81 -10.02
N TYR A 161 0.40 -9.56 -9.69
CA TYR A 161 -0.51 -8.65 -9.02
C TYR A 161 -0.35 -7.22 -9.50
N ILE A 162 -1.46 -6.49 -9.46
CA ILE A 162 -1.48 -5.03 -9.65
C ILE A 162 -2.26 -4.35 -8.52
N LYS A 163 -1.72 -3.26 -8.01
CA LYS A 163 -2.46 -2.31 -7.19
C LYS A 163 -2.69 -1.05 -8.02
N ASP A 164 -3.94 -0.80 -8.38
CA ASP A 164 -4.33 0.37 -9.16
C ASP A 164 -4.99 1.44 -8.28
N ALA A 165 -4.52 2.67 -8.38
CA ALA A 165 -5.04 3.83 -7.67
C ALA A 165 -5.59 4.91 -8.61
N SER A 166 -6.02 4.53 -9.82
CA SER A 166 -6.50 5.44 -10.86
C SER A 166 -7.86 6.08 -10.58
N THR A 167 -8.59 5.68 -9.54
CA THR A 167 -9.99 6.04 -9.28
C THR A 167 -10.99 5.53 -10.35
N ASN A 168 -10.53 4.86 -11.39
CA ASN A 168 -11.35 4.39 -12.51
C ASN A 168 -11.67 2.90 -12.36
N THR A 169 -12.84 2.58 -11.80
CA THR A 169 -13.29 1.19 -11.62
C THR A 169 -13.45 0.44 -12.95
N GLY A 170 -13.84 1.13 -14.03
CA GLY A 170 -13.91 0.54 -15.38
C GLY A 170 -12.55 0.09 -15.90
N ARG A 171 -11.47 0.82 -15.54
CA ARG A 171 -10.10 0.39 -15.85
C ARG A 171 -9.75 -0.94 -15.19
N LEU A 172 -10.21 -1.18 -13.95
CA LEU A 172 -9.97 -2.45 -13.27
C LEU A 172 -10.60 -3.63 -14.02
N LEU A 173 -11.84 -3.48 -14.51
CA LEU A 173 -12.48 -4.48 -15.36
C LEU A 173 -11.71 -4.70 -16.66
N SER A 174 -11.20 -3.64 -17.28
CA SER A 174 -10.38 -3.76 -18.49
C SER A 174 -9.09 -4.54 -18.24
N ILE A 175 -8.43 -4.33 -17.09
CA ILE A 175 -7.25 -5.08 -16.65
C ILE A 175 -7.61 -6.56 -16.48
N MET A 176 -8.67 -6.86 -15.71
CA MET A 176 -9.13 -8.23 -15.47
C MET A 176 -9.48 -8.96 -16.78
N ASN A 177 -10.19 -8.29 -17.69
CA ASN A 177 -10.56 -8.89 -18.97
C ASN A 177 -9.37 -9.15 -19.89
N ARG A 178 -8.35 -8.28 -19.88
CA ARG A 178 -7.14 -8.44 -20.71
C ARG A 178 -6.16 -9.45 -20.16
N CYS A 179 -6.00 -9.50 -18.85
CA CYS A 179 -4.96 -10.29 -18.20
C CYS A 179 -5.47 -11.64 -17.67
N GLY A 180 -6.77 -11.77 -17.38
CA GLY A 180 -7.34 -12.95 -16.75
C GLY A 180 -6.64 -13.27 -15.43
N ASP A 181 -6.45 -14.54 -15.13
CA ASP A 181 -5.83 -15.02 -13.89
C ASP A 181 -4.32 -14.75 -13.78
N ARG A 182 -3.69 -14.27 -14.86
CA ARG A 182 -2.25 -13.92 -14.86
C ARG A 182 -1.93 -12.71 -14.00
N LEU A 183 -2.88 -11.76 -13.86
CA LEU A 183 -2.69 -10.55 -13.09
C LEU A 183 -3.91 -10.26 -12.22
N ARG A 184 -3.74 -10.37 -10.93
CA ARG A 184 -4.81 -10.21 -9.94
C ARG A 184 -4.79 -8.81 -9.34
N VAL A 185 -5.97 -8.23 -9.09
CA VAL A 185 -6.15 -6.82 -8.75
C VAL A 185 -6.33 -6.60 -7.25
N PHE A 186 -5.53 -5.71 -6.68
CA PHE A 186 -5.76 -5.10 -5.38
C PHE A 186 -6.33 -3.69 -5.54
N SER A 187 -7.32 -3.37 -4.72
CA SER A 187 -7.84 -2.01 -4.58
C SER A 187 -6.84 -1.09 -3.88
N ALA A 188 -6.98 0.20 -4.13
CA ALA A 188 -6.40 1.27 -3.32
C ALA A 188 -7.48 1.99 -2.51
N SER A 189 -7.07 2.92 -1.63
CA SER A 189 -8.01 3.81 -0.93
C SER A 189 -8.77 4.75 -1.88
N ALA A 190 -8.28 4.91 -3.11
CA ALA A 190 -8.94 5.71 -4.15
C ALA A 190 -10.21 5.04 -4.72
N HIS A 191 -10.32 3.73 -4.60
CA HIS A 191 -11.50 2.97 -5.00
C HIS A 191 -12.38 2.63 -3.78
N ILE A 192 -13.60 2.18 -4.04
CA ILE A 192 -14.48 1.58 -3.05
C ILE A 192 -14.10 0.10 -2.90
N PRO A 193 -13.42 -0.33 -1.81
CA PRO A 193 -12.95 -1.70 -1.67
C PRO A 193 -14.01 -2.78 -1.92
N ALA A 194 -15.22 -2.62 -1.35
CA ALA A 194 -16.31 -3.57 -1.56
C ALA A 194 -16.71 -3.70 -3.04
N ALA A 195 -16.73 -2.61 -3.81
CA ALA A 195 -17.01 -2.65 -5.24
C ALA A 195 -15.89 -3.37 -6.03
N VAL A 196 -14.64 -3.17 -5.64
CA VAL A 196 -13.51 -3.89 -6.27
C VAL A 196 -13.56 -5.38 -5.96
N MET A 197 -13.92 -5.76 -4.73
CA MET A 197 -14.15 -7.16 -4.37
C MET A 197 -15.30 -7.78 -5.19
N LEU A 198 -16.40 -7.04 -5.38
CA LEU A 198 -17.57 -7.51 -6.16
C LEU A 198 -17.21 -7.82 -7.62
N ILE A 199 -16.31 -7.05 -8.23
CA ILE A 199 -15.88 -7.30 -9.62
C ILE A 199 -14.74 -8.31 -9.73
N GLY A 200 -14.27 -8.94 -8.63
CA GLY A 200 -13.25 -9.98 -8.62
C GLY A 200 -11.88 -9.57 -8.10
N GLY A 201 -11.75 -8.42 -7.43
CA GLY A 201 -10.51 -8.05 -6.74
C GLY A 201 -10.20 -8.95 -5.55
N LEU A 202 -8.92 -9.01 -5.16
CA LEU A 202 -8.46 -9.90 -4.08
C LEU A 202 -8.47 -9.27 -2.69
N GLY A 203 -8.62 -7.96 -2.61
CA GLY A 203 -8.49 -7.18 -1.37
C GLY A 203 -8.00 -5.77 -1.66
N TRP A 204 -7.35 -5.17 -0.69
CA TRP A 204 -6.79 -3.81 -0.85
C TRP A 204 -5.49 -3.59 -0.11
N MET A 205 -4.69 -2.70 -0.68
CA MET A 205 -3.44 -2.20 -0.11
C MET A 205 -3.59 -0.70 0.13
N ALA A 206 -3.82 -0.28 1.39
CA ALA A 206 -4.19 1.11 1.68
C ALA A 206 -3.84 1.56 3.09
N GLY A 207 -3.49 2.86 3.23
CA GLY A 207 -3.16 3.50 4.51
C GLY A 207 -4.27 3.46 5.56
N PRO A 208 -5.55 3.74 5.22
CA PRO A 208 -6.64 3.71 6.20
C PRO A 208 -6.72 2.43 7.03
N ALA A 209 -6.33 1.29 6.50
CA ALA A 209 -6.29 0.03 7.24
C ALA A 209 -5.31 0.05 8.43
N CYS A 210 -4.37 1.00 8.51
CA CYS A 210 -3.53 1.17 9.69
C CYS A 210 -4.30 1.70 10.91
N ILE A 211 -5.34 2.50 10.71
CA ILE A 211 -6.09 3.16 11.79
C ILE A 211 -7.46 2.55 12.04
N ILE A 212 -7.97 1.73 11.12
CA ILE A 212 -9.23 0.98 11.22
C ILE A 212 -9.03 -0.50 10.81
N PRO A 213 -8.06 -1.23 11.38
CA PRO A 213 -7.72 -2.57 10.91
C PRO A 213 -8.86 -3.58 11.10
N ARG A 214 -9.50 -3.61 12.27
CA ARG A 214 -10.59 -4.57 12.57
C ARG A 214 -11.79 -4.35 11.65
N GLN A 215 -12.17 -3.10 11.42
CA GLN A 215 -13.27 -2.75 10.52
C GLN A 215 -12.92 -3.07 9.06
N SER A 216 -11.65 -2.89 8.67
CA SER A 216 -11.17 -3.29 7.35
C SER A 216 -11.25 -4.81 7.16
N VAL A 217 -10.82 -5.59 8.14
CA VAL A 217 -10.93 -7.06 8.11
C VAL A 217 -12.40 -7.49 8.05
N ALA A 218 -13.25 -6.92 8.91
CA ALA A 218 -14.69 -7.22 8.89
C ALA A 218 -15.34 -6.92 7.53
N LEU A 219 -14.95 -5.82 6.87
CA LEU A 219 -15.42 -5.51 5.52
C LEU A 219 -14.97 -6.58 4.51
N TYR A 220 -13.73 -7.02 4.60
CA TYR A 220 -13.20 -8.09 3.74
C TYR A 220 -13.98 -9.39 3.95
N ASP A 221 -14.19 -9.80 5.20
CA ASP A 221 -14.92 -11.03 5.55
C ASP A 221 -16.36 -11.00 5.03
N LEU A 222 -17.04 -9.85 5.15
CA LEU A 222 -18.40 -9.67 4.59
C LEU A 222 -18.40 -9.83 3.06
N CYS A 223 -17.42 -9.26 2.36
CA CYS A 223 -17.28 -9.43 0.91
C CYS A 223 -17.01 -10.89 0.53
N GLN A 224 -16.12 -11.58 1.26
CA GLN A 224 -15.81 -12.99 1.02
C GLN A 224 -17.02 -13.91 1.26
N ALA A 225 -17.85 -13.56 2.24
CA ALA A 225 -19.09 -14.28 2.53
C ALA A 225 -20.25 -13.96 1.57
N GLY A 226 -20.06 -13.04 0.61
CA GLY A 226 -21.11 -12.60 -0.31
C GLY A 226 -22.21 -11.77 0.35
N ARG A 227 -21.97 -11.23 1.56
CA ARG A 227 -22.94 -10.42 2.34
C ARG A 227 -22.88 -8.95 1.90
N TRP A 228 -23.22 -8.71 0.62
CA TRP A 228 -22.98 -7.43 -0.05
C TRP A 228 -23.73 -6.26 0.56
N ASP A 229 -24.97 -6.44 1.01
CA ASP A 229 -25.73 -5.36 1.64
C ASP A 229 -25.07 -4.89 2.94
N GLU A 230 -24.59 -5.81 3.76
CA GLU A 230 -23.89 -5.52 5.00
C GLU A 230 -22.48 -4.95 4.73
N ALA A 231 -21.78 -5.50 3.72
CA ALA A 231 -20.51 -4.96 3.29
C ALA A 231 -20.65 -3.49 2.84
N MET A 232 -21.68 -3.16 2.05
CA MET A 232 -21.91 -1.79 1.61
C MET A 232 -22.38 -0.87 2.75
N ALA A 233 -23.14 -1.38 3.70
CA ALA A 233 -23.51 -0.61 4.90
C ALA A 233 -22.26 -0.24 5.72
N LEU A 234 -21.36 -1.22 5.96
CA LEU A 234 -20.09 -0.98 6.64
C LEU A 234 -19.20 -0.06 5.80
N GLN A 235 -19.06 -0.30 4.48
CA GLN A 235 -18.25 0.53 3.57
C GLN A 235 -18.65 2.01 3.63
N ARG A 236 -19.95 2.33 3.67
CA ARG A 236 -20.44 3.71 3.80
C ARG A 236 -20.00 4.37 5.10
N ARG A 237 -20.01 3.64 6.21
CA ARG A 237 -19.51 4.13 7.49
C ARG A 237 -18.00 4.40 7.45
N LEU A 238 -17.22 3.49 6.84
CA LEU A 238 -15.77 3.62 6.73
C LEU A 238 -15.35 4.73 5.76
N TRP A 239 -16.26 5.16 4.85
CA TRP A 239 -15.91 6.08 3.77
C TRP A 239 -15.44 7.44 4.27
N ARG A 240 -15.88 7.89 5.43
CA ARG A 240 -15.41 9.15 6.05
C ARG A 240 -13.91 9.18 6.30
N ILE A 241 -13.31 8.05 6.65
CA ILE A 241 -11.84 7.95 6.77
C ILE A 241 -11.19 8.10 5.39
N ASN A 242 -11.77 7.47 4.36
CA ASN A 242 -11.26 7.61 3.00
C ASN A 242 -11.43 9.05 2.45
N GLU A 243 -12.50 9.74 2.78
CA GLU A 243 -12.69 11.16 2.43
C GLU A 243 -11.64 12.05 3.09
N ALA A 244 -11.37 11.87 4.39
CA ALA A 244 -10.31 12.60 5.09
C ALA A 244 -8.93 12.29 4.48
N PHE A 245 -8.66 11.02 4.20
CA PHE A 245 -7.41 10.56 3.58
C PHE A 245 -7.21 11.13 2.17
N ALA A 246 -8.27 11.22 1.36
CA ALA A 246 -8.21 11.81 0.02
C ALA A 246 -8.11 13.35 0.04
N ARG A 247 -8.69 13.98 1.07
CA ARG A 247 -8.72 15.45 1.19
C ARG A 247 -7.39 16.03 1.68
N PHE A 248 -6.67 15.28 2.54
CA PHE A 248 -5.46 15.75 3.19
C PHE A 248 -4.24 14.94 2.69
N ASN A 249 -3.05 15.26 3.22
CA ASN A 249 -1.87 14.48 2.93
C ASN A 249 -2.00 13.04 3.48
N LEU A 250 -1.62 12.05 2.67
CA LEU A 250 -1.80 10.63 2.97
C LEU A 250 -1.11 10.22 4.28
N ALA A 251 0.19 10.53 4.41
CA ALA A 251 0.97 10.18 5.59
C ALA A 251 0.49 10.96 6.81
N ALA A 252 0.21 12.26 6.66
CA ALA A 252 -0.26 13.11 7.75
C ALA A 252 -1.59 12.61 8.34
N CYS A 253 -2.55 12.17 7.51
CA CYS A 253 -3.81 11.61 7.99
C CYS A 253 -3.61 10.36 8.82
N ILE A 254 -2.81 9.42 8.34
CA ILE A 254 -2.61 8.14 9.03
C ILE A 254 -1.77 8.34 10.29
N LYS A 255 -0.71 9.14 10.25
CA LYS A 255 0.08 9.50 11.44
C LYS A 255 -0.78 10.21 12.50
N ALA A 256 -1.63 11.17 12.09
CA ALA A 256 -2.56 11.82 13.02
C ALA A 256 -3.55 10.81 13.64
N GLY A 257 -4.12 9.90 12.85
CA GLY A 257 -5.00 8.85 13.34
C GLY A 257 -4.32 7.92 14.34
N LEU A 258 -3.10 7.47 14.05
CA LEU A 258 -2.30 6.65 14.95
C LEU A 258 -1.91 7.40 16.24
N ALA A 259 -1.55 8.68 16.13
CA ALA A 259 -1.26 9.50 17.30
C ALA A 259 -2.50 9.70 18.21
N ILE A 260 -3.70 9.82 17.64
CA ILE A 260 -4.97 9.84 18.40
C ILE A 260 -5.19 8.51 19.12
N GLN A 261 -4.74 7.40 18.54
CA GLN A 261 -4.81 6.05 19.11
C GLN A 261 -3.66 5.73 20.09
N GLY A 262 -2.74 6.68 20.34
CA GLY A 262 -1.67 6.54 21.31
C GLY A 262 -0.33 6.04 20.77
N TYR A 263 -0.13 5.99 19.44
CA TYR A 263 1.16 5.66 18.86
C TYR A 263 2.01 6.91 18.66
N ASP A 264 3.26 6.87 19.11
CA ASP A 264 4.24 7.95 18.89
C ASP A 264 4.96 7.80 17.52
N VAL A 265 4.19 7.94 16.44
CA VAL A 265 4.70 7.76 15.06
C VAL A 265 5.45 8.98 14.51
N GLY A 266 5.51 10.06 15.25
CA GLY A 266 6.09 11.34 14.81
C GLY A 266 5.25 12.05 13.74
N ASP A 267 5.73 13.22 13.33
CA ASP A 267 5.17 13.99 12.24
C ASP A 267 5.60 13.43 10.87
N PRO A 268 4.91 13.79 9.77
CA PRO A 268 5.38 13.51 8.42
C PRO A 268 6.80 14.02 8.18
N VAL A 269 7.57 13.26 7.38
CA VAL A 269 8.94 13.64 7.03
C VAL A 269 8.94 14.90 6.15
N PRO A 270 9.70 15.96 6.49
CA PRO A 270 9.77 17.15 5.66
C PRO A 270 10.20 16.83 4.21
N PRO A 271 9.68 17.57 3.21
CA PRO A 271 8.90 18.81 3.32
C PRO A 271 7.40 18.62 3.59
N GLN A 272 6.94 17.41 3.87
CA GLN A 272 5.55 17.19 4.29
C GLN A 272 5.34 17.79 5.69
N ALA A 273 4.09 18.10 6.03
CA ALA A 273 3.74 18.71 7.30
C ALA A 273 2.61 17.93 7.99
N ALA A 274 2.55 18.05 9.31
CA ALA A 274 1.43 17.55 10.10
C ALA A 274 0.11 18.23 9.68
N LEU A 275 -1.01 17.58 9.99
CA LEU A 275 -2.33 18.16 9.79
C LEU A 275 -2.50 19.42 10.66
N THR A 276 -3.25 20.40 10.13
CA THR A 276 -3.74 21.52 10.97
C THR A 276 -4.65 20.98 12.09
N ALA A 277 -4.85 21.78 13.13
CA ALA A 277 -5.75 21.41 14.23
C ALA A 277 -7.17 21.08 13.75
N GLU A 278 -7.67 21.84 12.75
CA GLU A 278 -8.99 21.62 12.13
C GLU A 278 -9.04 20.30 11.36
N ALA A 279 -8.03 20.02 10.54
CA ALA A 279 -7.94 18.76 9.79
C ALA A 279 -7.81 17.55 10.72
N ARG A 280 -7.04 17.68 11.82
CA ARG A 280 -6.91 16.64 12.84
C ARG A 280 -8.24 16.32 13.51
N LYS A 281 -9.07 17.35 13.84
CA LYS A 281 -10.42 17.16 14.39
C LYS A 281 -11.34 16.38 13.45
N ILE A 282 -11.19 16.54 12.12
CA ILE A 282 -11.97 15.78 11.14
C ILE A 282 -11.60 14.29 11.21
N VAL A 283 -10.32 13.95 11.26
CA VAL A 283 -9.85 12.58 11.42
C VAL A 283 -10.31 11.99 12.75
N GLU A 284 -10.21 12.75 13.85
CA GLU A 284 -10.67 12.32 15.18
C GLU A 284 -12.17 12.04 15.20
N ALA A 285 -12.99 12.92 14.61
CA ALA A 285 -14.44 12.73 14.53
C ALA A 285 -14.78 11.46 13.73
N ALA A 286 -14.12 11.24 12.59
CA ALA A 286 -14.33 10.06 11.78
C ALA A 286 -13.94 8.76 12.51
N LEU A 287 -12.87 8.76 13.31
CA LEU A 287 -12.49 7.61 14.14
C LEU A 287 -13.48 7.35 15.27
N LYS A 288 -13.98 8.39 15.95
CA LYS A 288 -14.97 8.26 17.02
C LYS A 288 -16.29 7.64 16.57
N GLU A 289 -16.71 7.89 15.35
CA GLU A 289 -17.93 7.29 14.79
C GLU A 289 -17.79 5.79 14.45
N LEU A 290 -16.55 5.29 14.43
CA LEU A 290 -16.23 3.90 14.11
C LEU A 290 -15.83 3.08 15.36
N ALA A 291 -15.63 3.75 16.48
CA ALA A 291 -15.38 3.10 17.77
C ALA A 291 -16.68 2.52 18.33
#